data_fc1cc17aac7531e077afe8ac9e7adf56
#
_entry.id   fc1cc17aac7531e077afe8ac9e7adf56
#
_cell.length_a   1.000
_cell.length_b   1.000
_cell.length_c   1.000
_cell.angle_alpha   90.00
_cell.angle_beta   90.00
_cell.angle_gamma   90.00
#
_symmetry.space_group_name_H-M   'P 1'
#
loop_
_entity.id
_entity.type
_entity.pdbx_description
1 polymer ?
#
loop_
_entity_poly.entity_id
_entity_poly.type
_entity_poly.pdbx_seq_one_letter_code
_entity_poly.pdbx_strand_id
1 'polypeptide(L)'
;MQKNRTTHSTTAKLAVAGLLTAAAVAGSLLSVPVAGSKCAPVQHMVNVFAAVILGPWWGVGIAFCASFLRNLMGIGSLLAFPGSMVGALCCGIVYHFTKRLDVTCIAEALGTGVLGGLAAYPVAKLLMGLEPGGFTVYMIPFFISTLAGSILAY
;
A
#
# COMPACT_ATOMS: atom_id res chain seq x y z
N MET A 1 -10.20 -12.70 -35.93
CA MET A 1 -9.60 -11.53 -35.27
C MET A 1 -8.84 -11.99 -34.05
N GLN A 2 -7.52 -12.14 -34.14
CA GLN A 2 -6.67 -12.53 -33.03
C GLN A 2 -6.49 -11.31 -32.11
N LYS A 3 -7.07 -11.38 -30.93
CA LYS A 3 -6.93 -10.36 -29.88
C LYS A 3 -5.48 -10.42 -29.37
N ASN A 4 -4.62 -9.54 -29.86
CA ASN A 4 -3.25 -9.37 -29.41
C ASN A 4 -3.29 -9.02 -27.91
N ARG A 5 -3.26 -10.02 -27.04
CA ARG A 5 -2.90 -9.86 -25.64
C ARG A 5 -1.39 -9.63 -25.65
N THR A 6 -0.97 -8.39 -25.54
CA THR A 6 0.40 -8.05 -25.16
C THR A 6 0.64 -8.62 -23.77
N THR A 7 1.07 -9.86 -23.71
CA THR A 7 1.63 -10.45 -22.48
C THR A 7 2.94 -9.71 -22.24
N HIS A 8 2.91 -8.67 -21.40
CA HIS A 8 4.14 -8.06 -20.93
C HIS A 8 5.07 -9.16 -20.43
N SER A 9 6.28 -9.23 -20.97
CA SER A 9 7.25 -10.23 -20.55
C SER A 9 7.49 -10.11 -19.04
N THR A 10 7.83 -11.20 -18.38
CA THR A 10 8.12 -11.19 -16.92
C THR A 10 9.17 -10.14 -16.57
N THR A 11 10.14 -9.94 -17.47
CA THR A 11 11.18 -8.91 -17.34
C THR A 11 10.57 -7.49 -17.32
N ALA A 12 9.62 -7.20 -18.21
CA ALA A 12 8.95 -5.89 -18.22
C ALA A 12 8.14 -5.66 -16.95
N LYS A 13 7.42 -6.68 -16.44
CA LYS A 13 6.70 -6.58 -15.17
C LYS A 13 7.64 -6.34 -14.00
N LEU A 14 8.79 -7.01 -13.97
CA LEU A 14 9.78 -6.83 -12.92
C LEU A 14 10.40 -5.42 -12.97
N ALA A 15 10.68 -4.89 -14.15
CA ALA A 15 11.17 -3.52 -14.32
C ALA A 15 10.15 -2.48 -13.80
N VAL A 16 8.87 -2.63 -14.16
CA VAL A 16 7.79 -1.77 -13.67
C VAL A 16 7.63 -1.91 -12.14
N ALA A 17 7.69 -3.12 -11.61
CA ALA A 17 7.60 -3.34 -10.16
C ALA A 17 8.77 -2.68 -9.42
N GLY A 18 9.98 -2.76 -9.95
CA GLY A 18 11.16 -2.06 -9.41
C GLY A 18 10.99 -0.54 -9.42
N LEU A 19 10.49 0.02 -10.53
CA LEU A 19 10.23 1.46 -10.64
C LEU A 19 9.15 1.92 -9.63
N LEU A 20 8.06 1.19 -9.51
CA LEU A 20 7.00 1.49 -8.55
C LEU A 20 7.49 1.38 -7.10
N THR A 21 8.31 0.37 -6.81
CA THR A 21 8.94 0.23 -5.49
C THR A 21 9.85 1.43 -5.18
N ALA A 22 10.68 1.85 -6.13
CA ALA A 22 11.56 2.99 -5.99
C ALA A 22 10.75 4.29 -5.78
N ALA A 23 9.66 4.48 -6.54
CA ALA A 23 8.77 5.62 -6.38
C ALA A 23 8.12 5.66 -4.98
N ALA A 24 7.67 4.50 -4.46
CA ALA A 24 7.10 4.40 -3.12
C ALA A 24 8.13 4.72 -2.02
N VAL A 25 9.37 4.25 -2.17
CA VAL A 25 10.45 4.54 -1.22
C VAL A 25 10.84 6.02 -1.27
N ALA A 26 11.06 6.58 -2.46
CA ALA A 26 11.39 8.00 -2.62
C ALA A 26 10.27 8.91 -2.13
N GLY A 27 9.01 8.60 -2.47
CA GLY A 27 7.85 9.35 -2.01
C GLY A 27 7.62 9.29 -0.49
N SER A 28 8.19 8.29 0.19
CA SER A 28 8.11 8.20 1.65
C SER A 28 8.94 9.26 2.38
N LEU A 29 9.86 9.94 1.69
CA LEU A 29 10.55 11.12 2.24
C LEU A 29 9.59 12.27 2.51
N LEU A 30 8.44 12.29 1.82
CA LEU A 30 7.34 13.24 2.03
C LEU A 30 6.35 12.76 3.10
N SER A 31 6.68 11.69 3.84
CA SER A 31 5.81 11.19 4.90
C SER A 31 5.78 12.11 6.10
N VAL A 32 4.59 12.27 6.69
CA VAL A 32 4.39 13.07 7.89
C VAL A 32 3.97 12.17 9.06
N PRO A 33 4.45 12.43 10.28
CA PRO A 33 4.02 11.69 11.46
C PRO A 33 2.58 12.11 11.81
N VAL A 34 1.69 11.13 11.99
CA VAL A 34 0.30 11.35 12.41
C VAL A 34 -0.07 10.29 13.45
N ALA A 35 -0.44 10.72 14.66
CA ALA A 35 -0.94 9.87 15.74
C ALA A 35 -0.08 8.59 15.98
N GLY A 36 1.24 8.75 16.05
CA GLY A 36 2.17 7.64 16.33
C GLY A 36 2.48 6.73 15.14
N SER A 37 1.96 7.05 13.96
CA SER A 37 2.27 6.36 12.70
C SER A 37 2.80 7.35 11.66
N LYS A 38 3.36 6.83 10.55
CA LYS A 38 3.82 7.65 9.41
C LYS A 38 2.78 7.60 8.30
N CYS A 39 2.24 8.76 7.95
CA CYS A 39 1.34 8.95 6.82
C CYS A 39 2.20 9.07 5.54
N ALA A 40 2.06 8.15 4.60
CA ALA A 40 2.83 8.08 3.37
C ALA A 40 1.91 7.95 2.14
N PRO A 41 1.27 9.04 1.68
CA PRO A 41 0.27 9.00 0.61
C PRO A 41 0.79 8.37 -0.68
N VAL A 42 2.04 8.63 -1.04
CA VAL A 42 2.65 8.09 -2.28
C VAL A 42 2.67 6.56 -2.29
N GLN A 43 2.83 5.91 -1.12
CA GLN A 43 2.75 4.45 -1.02
C GLN A 43 1.38 3.92 -1.48
N HIS A 44 0.30 4.58 -1.07
CA HIS A 44 -1.07 4.15 -1.40
C HIS A 44 -1.43 4.46 -2.85
N MET A 45 -0.96 5.58 -3.39
CA MET A 45 -1.03 5.87 -4.83
C MET A 45 -0.32 4.76 -5.63
N VAL A 46 0.87 4.35 -5.22
CA VAL A 46 1.62 3.25 -5.86
C VAL A 46 0.87 1.92 -5.77
N ASN A 47 0.19 1.61 -4.66
CA ASN A 47 -0.63 0.41 -4.52
C ASN A 47 -1.74 0.37 -5.58
N VAL A 48 -2.43 1.49 -5.81
CA VAL A 48 -3.47 1.61 -6.85
C VAL A 48 -2.87 1.40 -8.24
N PHE A 49 -1.74 2.05 -8.55
CA PHE A 49 -1.06 1.87 -9.85
C PHE A 49 -0.60 0.42 -10.05
N ALA A 50 -0.02 -0.20 -9.03
CA ALA A 50 0.39 -1.59 -9.08
C ALA A 50 -0.82 -2.53 -9.34
N ALA A 51 -1.96 -2.27 -8.69
CA ALA A 51 -3.19 -3.01 -8.90
C ALA A 51 -3.67 -2.93 -10.35
N VAL A 52 -3.64 -1.73 -10.95
CA VAL A 52 -4.10 -1.47 -12.32
C VAL A 52 -3.17 -2.08 -13.37
N ILE A 53 -1.86 -1.94 -13.19
CA ILE A 53 -0.85 -2.27 -14.21
C ILE A 53 -0.42 -3.74 -14.09
N LEU A 54 -0.20 -4.24 -12.90
CA LEU A 54 0.43 -5.54 -12.66
C LEU A 54 -0.49 -6.57 -11.99
N GLY A 55 -1.50 -6.11 -11.25
CA GLY A 55 -2.45 -6.95 -10.53
C GLY A 55 -2.06 -7.24 -9.07
N PRO A 56 -2.91 -8.02 -8.34
CA PRO A 56 -2.87 -8.11 -6.89
C PRO A 56 -1.54 -8.64 -6.31
N TRP A 57 -1.02 -9.72 -6.86
CA TRP A 57 0.18 -10.36 -6.31
C TRP A 57 1.45 -9.51 -6.47
N TRP A 58 1.57 -8.82 -7.59
CA TRP A 58 2.65 -7.86 -7.81
C TRP A 58 2.50 -6.65 -6.90
N GLY A 59 1.25 -6.17 -6.70
CA GLY A 59 0.97 -5.08 -5.77
C GLY A 59 1.42 -5.39 -4.34
N VAL A 60 1.10 -6.58 -3.84
CA VAL A 60 1.55 -7.04 -2.51
C VAL A 60 3.09 -7.14 -2.45
N GLY A 61 3.73 -7.69 -3.48
CA GLY A 61 5.19 -7.78 -3.56
C GLY A 61 5.86 -6.39 -3.54
N ILE A 62 5.33 -5.44 -4.29
CA ILE A 62 5.80 -4.03 -4.31
C ILE A 62 5.62 -3.39 -2.93
N ALA A 63 4.44 -3.55 -2.31
CA ALA A 63 4.16 -3.02 -0.98
C ALA A 63 5.09 -3.60 0.09
N PHE A 64 5.38 -4.90 0.03
CA PHE A 64 6.34 -5.55 0.91
C PHE A 64 7.75 -4.99 0.70
N CYS A 65 8.27 -4.98 -0.53
CA CYS A 65 9.61 -4.49 -0.83
C CYS A 65 9.79 -3.02 -0.44
N ALA A 66 8.80 -2.17 -0.74
CA ALA A 66 8.84 -0.76 -0.35
C ALA A 66 8.87 -0.59 1.17
N SER A 67 8.01 -1.30 1.90
CA SER A 67 7.99 -1.27 3.37
C SER A 67 9.29 -1.79 3.97
N PHE A 68 9.85 -2.85 3.39
CA PHE A 68 11.12 -3.43 3.83
C PHE A 68 12.29 -2.45 3.64
N LEU A 69 12.45 -1.89 2.43
CA LEU A 69 13.50 -0.93 2.13
C LEU A 69 13.39 0.33 3.01
N ARG A 70 12.17 0.85 3.21
CA ARG A 70 11.93 2.01 4.09
C ARG A 70 12.34 1.73 5.54
N ASN A 71 12.09 0.52 6.04
CA ASN A 71 12.50 0.14 7.38
C ASN A 71 14.03 -0.02 7.48
N LEU A 72 14.69 -0.61 6.49
CA LEU A 72 16.15 -0.69 6.44
C LEU A 72 16.82 0.69 6.42
N MET A 73 16.20 1.66 5.73
CA MET A 73 16.69 3.04 5.67
C MET A 73 16.32 3.88 6.90
N GLY A 74 15.61 3.34 7.88
CA GLY A 74 15.18 4.06 9.08
C GLY A 74 14.08 5.09 8.86
N ILE A 75 13.55 5.21 7.64
CA ILE A 75 12.45 6.14 7.29
C ILE A 75 11.07 5.52 7.39
N GLY A 76 11.00 4.20 7.55
CA GLY A 76 9.75 3.43 7.66
C GLY A 76 9.28 3.21 9.09
N SER A 77 8.28 2.35 9.22
CA SER A 77 7.76 1.80 10.45
C SER A 77 7.28 0.37 10.18
N LEU A 78 7.41 -0.53 11.16
CA LEU A 78 6.88 -1.90 11.05
C LEU A 78 5.37 -1.93 10.82
N LEU A 79 4.66 -0.89 11.24
CA LEU A 79 3.21 -0.73 10.99
C LEU A 79 2.88 -0.56 9.50
N ALA A 80 3.86 -0.18 8.67
CA ALA A 80 3.67 -0.04 7.24
C ALA A 80 3.41 -1.40 6.55
N PHE A 81 3.95 -2.51 7.07
CA PHE A 81 3.76 -3.82 6.46
C PHE A 81 2.29 -4.25 6.40
N PRO A 82 1.57 -4.39 7.55
CA PRO A 82 0.17 -4.79 7.49
C PRO A 82 -0.68 -3.77 6.73
N GLY A 83 -0.46 -2.48 6.92
CA GLY A 83 -1.23 -1.44 6.24
C GLY A 83 -1.13 -1.53 4.72
N SER A 84 0.08 -1.39 4.19
CA SER A 84 0.28 -1.31 2.74
C SER A 84 0.00 -2.63 2.02
N MET A 85 0.34 -3.78 2.62
CA MET A 85 0.14 -5.08 1.98
C MET A 85 -1.34 -5.45 1.90
N VAL A 86 -2.11 -5.21 2.98
CA VAL A 86 -3.56 -5.46 3.00
C VAL A 86 -4.27 -4.53 2.02
N GLY A 87 -3.92 -3.25 1.99
CA GLY A 87 -4.46 -2.30 1.01
C GLY A 87 -4.16 -2.72 -0.43
N ALA A 88 -2.88 -3.03 -0.74
CA ALA A 88 -2.48 -3.49 -2.07
C ALA A 88 -3.22 -4.75 -2.51
N LEU A 89 -3.45 -5.69 -1.59
CA LEU A 89 -4.22 -6.89 -1.87
C LEU A 89 -5.69 -6.58 -2.17
N CYS A 90 -6.33 -5.78 -1.31
CA CYS A 90 -7.74 -5.40 -1.47
C CYS A 90 -7.96 -4.65 -2.79
N CYS A 91 -7.17 -3.61 -3.08
CA CYS A 91 -7.31 -2.87 -4.32
C CYS A 91 -6.97 -3.72 -5.55
N GLY A 92 -5.97 -4.59 -5.46
CA GLY A 92 -5.62 -5.50 -6.54
C GLY A 92 -6.72 -6.49 -6.87
N ILE A 93 -7.35 -7.10 -5.87
CA ILE A 93 -8.48 -8.03 -6.04
C ILE A 93 -9.67 -7.29 -6.64
N VAL A 94 -10.05 -6.15 -6.05
CA VAL A 94 -11.21 -5.38 -6.51
C VAL A 94 -11.01 -4.91 -7.95
N TYR A 95 -9.83 -4.40 -8.31
CA TYR A 95 -9.55 -4.02 -9.69
C TYR A 95 -9.58 -5.23 -10.65
N HIS A 96 -9.12 -6.38 -10.20
CA HIS A 96 -9.14 -7.58 -11.05
C HIS A 96 -10.56 -7.92 -11.52
N PHE A 97 -11.56 -7.78 -10.64
CA PHE A 97 -12.96 -8.10 -10.94
C PHE A 97 -13.73 -6.95 -11.56
N THR A 98 -13.53 -5.72 -11.08
CA THR A 98 -14.37 -4.57 -11.47
C THR A 98 -13.81 -3.78 -12.65
N LYS A 99 -12.49 -3.73 -12.80
CA LYS A 99 -11.77 -2.88 -13.77
C LYS A 99 -12.12 -1.38 -13.63
N ARG A 100 -12.59 -0.97 -12.45
CA ARG A 100 -13.03 0.39 -12.15
C ARG A 100 -12.06 1.03 -11.17
N LEU A 101 -11.50 2.18 -11.54
CA LEU A 101 -10.51 2.90 -10.73
C LEU A 101 -11.14 3.47 -9.45
N ASP A 102 -12.33 4.05 -9.55
CA ASP A 102 -13.07 4.62 -8.41
C ASP A 102 -13.27 3.58 -7.29
N VAL A 103 -13.79 2.40 -7.66
CA VAL A 103 -14.01 1.30 -6.69
C VAL A 103 -12.69 0.77 -6.13
N THR A 104 -11.63 0.78 -6.94
CA THR A 104 -10.28 0.36 -6.51
C THR A 104 -9.69 1.31 -5.47
N CYS A 105 -9.86 2.63 -5.66
CA CYS A 105 -9.44 3.62 -4.68
C CYS A 105 -10.21 3.49 -3.35
N ILE A 106 -11.51 3.21 -3.41
CA ILE A 106 -12.31 2.92 -2.21
C ILE A 106 -11.81 1.64 -1.51
N ALA A 107 -11.50 0.60 -2.29
CA ALA A 107 -10.97 -0.66 -1.75
C ALA A 107 -9.59 -0.48 -1.09
N GLU A 108 -8.71 0.37 -1.65
CA GLU A 108 -7.46 0.75 -1.01
C GLU A 108 -7.71 1.47 0.32
N ALA A 109 -8.63 2.46 0.32
CA ALA A 109 -8.96 3.22 1.51
C ALA A 109 -9.50 2.34 2.64
N LEU A 110 -10.42 1.43 2.33
CA LEU A 110 -10.99 0.50 3.30
C LEU A 110 -9.99 -0.59 3.70
N GLY A 111 -9.26 -1.14 2.74
CA GLY A 111 -8.26 -2.18 2.98
C GLY A 111 -7.14 -1.70 3.90
N THR A 112 -6.55 -0.56 3.60
CA THR A 112 -5.49 0.02 4.44
C THR A 112 -6.06 0.65 5.71
N GLY A 113 -7.09 1.50 5.60
CA GLY A 113 -7.62 2.29 6.71
C GLY A 113 -8.26 1.42 7.79
N VAL A 114 -9.09 0.44 7.40
CA VAL A 114 -9.77 -0.44 8.36
C VAL A 114 -8.95 -1.69 8.63
N LEU A 115 -8.81 -2.55 7.63
CA LEU A 115 -8.19 -3.87 7.83
C LEU A 115 -6.71 -3.75 8.18
N GLY A 116 -5.97 -2.88 7.48
CA GLY A 116 -4.57 -2.61 7.76
C GLY A 116 -4.37 -1.94 9.11
N GLY A 117 -5.24 -1.00 9.47
CA GLY A 117 -5.23 -0.34 10.78
C GLY A 117 -5.47 -1.32 11.93
N LEU A 118 -6.42 -2.24 11.79
CA LEU A 118 -6.66 -3.30 12.76
C LEU A 118 -5.48 -4.28 12.85
N ALA A 119 -4.92 -4.68 11.70
CA ALA A 119 -3.76 -5.57 11.65
C ALA A 119 -2.48 -4.92 12.19
N ALA A 120 -2.39 -3.61 12.22
CA ALA A 120 -1.27 -2.88 12.82
C ALA A 120 -1.23 -3.00 14.35
N TYR A 121 -2.37 -3.19 15.02
CA TYR A 121 -2.43 -3.31 16.47
C TYR A 121 -1.58 -4.47 17.03
N PRO A 122 -1.75 -5.73 16.59
CA PRO A 122 -0.90 -6.82 17.07
C PRO A 122 0.57 -6.62 16.71
N VAL A 123 0.89 -6.00 15.57
CA VAL A 123 2.27 -5.69 15.19
C VAL A 123 2.88 -4.69 16.16
N ALA A 124 2.16 -3.61 16.50
CA ALA A 124 2.61 -2.64 17.49
C ALA A 124 2.85 -3.27 18.85
N LYS A 125 1.93 -4.09 19.33
CA LYS A 125 1.99 -4.69 20.66
C LYS A 125 3.05 -5.79 20.76
N LEU A 126 3.08 -6.72 19.81
CA LEU A 126 3.91 -7.93 19.89
C LEU A 126 5.33 -7.73 19.35
N LEU A 127 5.50 -6.92 18.28
CA LEU A 127 6.80 -6.73 17.63
C LEU A 127 7.49 -5.43 18.03
N MET A 128 6.73 -4.39 18.37
CA MET A 128 7.31 -3.09 18.74
C MET A 128 7.30 -2.86 20.26
N GLY A 129 6.62 -3.70 21.03
CA GLY A 129 6.50 -3.55 22.50
C GLY A 129 5.75 -2.28 22.90
N LEU A 130 4.92 -1.73 22.01
CA LEU A 130 4.11 -0.55 22.30
C LEU A 130 2.80 -0.95 22.99
N GLU A 131 2.28 -0.07 23.84
CA GLU A 131 0.94 -0.20 24.44
C GLU A 131 -0.01 0.79 23.75
N PRO A 132 -0.60 0.41 22.58
CA PRO A 132 -1.53 1.29 21.89
C PRO A 132 -2.81 1.46 22.70
N GLY A 133 -3.37 2.67 22.73
CA GLY A 133 -4.57 3.02 23.50
C GLY A 133 -5.87 2.32 23.06
N GLY A 134 -5.82 1.46 22.04
CA GLY A 134 -6.97 0.68 21.56
C GLY A 134 -6.74 0.09 20.18
N PHE A 135 -7.59 -0.87 19.79
CA PHE A 135 -7.52 -1.56 18.51
C PHE A 135 -7.66 -0.64 17.29
N THR A 136 -8.32 0.50 17.44
CA THR A 136 -8.66 1.41 16.35
C THR A 136 -7.71 2.59 16.23
N VAL A 137 -6.70 2.69 17.11
CA VAL A 137 -5.80 3.86 17.17
C VAL A 137 -5.09 4.11 15.84
N TYR A 138 -4.73 3.06 15.11
CA TYR A 138 -4.03 3.17 13.84
C TYR A 138 -4.97 3.36 12.63
N MET A 139 -6.27 3.21 12.79
CA MET A 139 -7.22 3.42 11.69
C MET A 139 -7.21 4.86 11.19
N ILE A 140 -7.19 5.85 12.10
CA ILE A 140 -7.23 7.27 11.73
C ILE A 140 -6.03 7.66 10.87
N PRO A 141 -4.75 7.47 11.31
CA PRO A 141 -3.61 7.83 10.49
C PRO A 141 -3.53 7.04 9.17
N PHE A 142 -3.98 5.79 9.17
CA PHE A 142 -4.01 4.97 7.95
C PHE A 142 -5.07 5.48 6.97
N PHE A 143 -6.27 5.83 7.45
CA PHE A 143 -7.29 6.46 6.60
C PHE A 143 -6.81 7.76 5.98
N ILE A 144 -6.22 8.65 6.75
CA ILE A 144 -5.68 9.92 6.24
C ILE A 144 -4.66 9.66 5.15
N SER A 145 -3.73 8.73 5.39
CA SER A 145 -2.68 8.36 4.45
C SER A 145 -3.23 7.81 3.14
N THR A 146 -4.14 6.84 3.24
CA THR A 146 -4.68 6.14 2.07
C THR A 146 -5.69 6.99 1.29
N LEU A 147 -6.50 7.83 1.96
CA LEU A 147 -7.38 8.77 1.27
C LEU A 147 -6.58 9.77 0.44
N ALA A 148 -5.53 10.36 1.02
CA ALA A 148 -4.66 11.27 0.27
C ALA A 148 -3.99 10.54 -0.91
N GLY A 149 -3.49 9.33 -0.72
CA GLY A 149 -2.88 8.54 -1.80
C GLY A 149 -3.87 8.12 -2.88
N SER A 150 -5.10 7.76 -2.50
CA SER A 150 -6.16 7.39 -3.44
C SER A 150 -6.64 8.57 -4.28
N ILE A 151 -6.72 9.76 -3.68
CA ILE A 151 -7.04 11.01 -4.42
C ILE A 151 -5.93 11.33 -5.43
N LEU A 152 -4.67 11.13 -5.07
CA LEU A 152 -3.54 11.33 -5.99
C LEU A 152 -3.50 10.32 -7.13
N ALA A 153 -4.09 9.14 -6.93
CA ALA A 153 -4.12 8.07 -7.93
C ALA A 153 -5.29 8.20 -8.92
N TYR A 154 -6.37 8.89 -8.52
CA TYR A 154 -7.58 9.08 -9.31
C TYR A 154 -7.41 10.19 -10.34
#